data_eb9e7bd4497865f1f1c9917133ba4ace
#
_entry.id   eb9e7bd4497865f1f1c9917133ba4ace
#
_cell.length_a   1.000
_cell.length_b   1.000
_cell.length_c   1.000
_cell.angle_alpha   90.00
_cell.angle_beta   90.00
_cell.angle_gamma   90.00
#
_symmetry.space_group_name_H-M   'P 1'
#
loop_
_entity.id
_entity.type
_entity.pdbx_description
1 polymer ?
#
loop_
_entity_poly.entity_id
_entity_poly.type
_entity_poly.pdbx_seq_one_letter_code
_entity_poly.pdbx_strand_id
1 'polypeptide(L)'
;MKINTALILCAGFGKRLNPITLNTPKPLIKLKNVAVLETCINLIESLGIKKIIVNTFYLRDQIHNFLKNKNFKSEIIIVDDGEEILDTGGGILNMLNHSLSSFRKTLF
;
A
#
# COMPACT_ATOMS: atom_id res chain seq x y z
N MET A 1 -14.89 -18.38 -4.96
CA MET A 1 -13.80 -17.96 -4.03
C MET A 1 -13.93 -16.47 -3.79
N LYS A 2 -14.05 -16.05 -2.55
CA LYS A 2 -14.04 -14.62 -2.21
C LYS A 2 -12.62 -14.14 -2.02
N ILE A 3 -12.26 -13.06 -2.71
CA ILE A 3 -11.00 -12.37 -2.46
C ILE A 3 -11.24 -11.41 -1.30
N ASN A 4 -10.54 -11.61 -0.18
CA ASN A 4 -10.71 -10.79 1.02
C ASN A 4 -9.56 -9.82 1.25
N THR A 5 -8.45 -9.98 0.56
CA THR A 5 -7.23 -9.21 0.80
C THR A 5 -6.65 -8.73 -0.52
N ALA A 6 -6.22 -7.47 -0.56
CA ALA A 6 -5.52 -6.88 -1.69
C ALA A 6 -4.14 -6.39 -1.24
N LEU A 7 -3.19 -6.38 -2.15
CA LEU A 7 -1.85 -5.86 -1.94
C LEU A 7 -1.64 -4.64 -2.83
N ILE A 8 -1.14 -3.55 -2.27
CA ILE A 8 -0.77 -2.36 -3.03
C ILE A 8 0.73 -2.11 -2.87
N LEU A 9 1.44 -2.06 -3.99
CA LEU A 9 2.88 -1.82 -4.02
C LEU A 9 3.16 -0.32 -4.04
N CYS A 10 3.62 0.23 -2.93
CA CYS A 10 3.89 1.65 -2.76
C CYS A 10 5.36 1.97 -2.48
N ALA A 11 6.24 0.98 -2.53
CA ALA A 11 7.63 1.14 -2.09
C ALA A 11 8.59 1.74 -3.13
N GLY A 12 8.21 1.81 -4.39
CA GLY A 12 9.09 2.28 -5.47
C GLY A 12 9.49 3.74 -5.37
N PHE A 13 10.64 4.10 -5.96
CA PHE A 13 11.13 5.48 -5.98
C PHE A 13 10.35 6.39 -6.94
N GLY A 14 9.71 5.84 -7.96
CA GLY A 14 8.99 6.64 -8.95
C GLY A 14 9.91 7.53 -9.80
N LYS A 15 11.13 7.08 -10.09
CA LYS A 15 12.16 7.90 -10.77
C LYS A 15 11.73 8.46 -12.12
N ARG A 16 10.82 7.77 -12.82
CA ARG A 16 10.31 8.22 -14.12
C ARG A 16 9.49 9.51 -14.02
N LEU A 17 9.02 9.86 -12.83
CA LEU A 17 8.19 11.03 -12.59
C LEU A 17 8.98 12.17 -11.93
N ASN A 18 10.31 12.06 -11.83
CA ASN A 18 11.13 13.14 -11.30
C ASN A 18 10.96 14.40 -12.18
N PRO A 19 10.95 15.60 -11.59
CA PRO A 19 11.24 15.91 -10.18
C PRO A 19 10.07 15.79 -9.22
N ILE A 20 8.87 15.42 -9.66
CA ILE A 20 7.69 15.36 -8.81
C ILE A 20 7.91 14.41 -7.63
N THR A 21 8.47 13.23 -7.90
CA THR A 21 8.68 12.20 -6.88
C THR A 21 9.90 12.42 -5.98
N LEU A 22 10.63 13.51 -6.16
CA LEU A 22 11.69 13.87 -5.21
C LEU A 22 11.13 14.24 -3.84
N ASN A 23 9.91 14.80 -3.79
CA ASN A 23 9.29 15.27 -2.56
C ASN A 23 7.97 14.56 -2.23
N THR A 24 7.39 13.86 -3.20
CA THR A 24 6.09 13.20 -3.03
C THR A 24 6.19 11.77 -3.55
N PRO A 25 5.87 10.75 -2.74
CA PRO A 25 5.89 9.39 -3.26
C PRO A 25 4.82 9.22 -4.33
N LYS A 26 5.12 8.40 -5.34
CA LYS A 26 4.23 8.19 -6.49
C LYS A 26 2.77 7.93 -6.10
N PRO A 27 2.47 7.07 -5.10
CA PRO A 27 1.07 6.80 -4.75
C PRO A 27 0.30 8.01 -4.21
N LEU A 28 1.00 9.05 -3.75
CA LEU A 28 0.36 10.25 -3.22
C LEU A 28 0.28 11.38 -4.24
N ILE A 29 0.73 11.17 -5.48
CA ILE A 29 0.54 12.14 -6.55
C ILE A 29 -0.97 12.24 -6.82
N LYS A 30 -1.47 13.47 -6.92
CA LYS A 30 -2.88 13.72 -7.10
C LYS A 30 -3.26 13.81 -8.58
N LEU A 31 -4.31 13.10 -8.94
CA LEU A 31 -4.99 13.24 -10.23
C LEU A 31 -6.37 13.81 -9.93
N LYS A 32 -6.70 14.95 -10.53
CA LYS A 32 -7.96 15.66 -10.26
C LYS A 32 -8.17 15.91 -8.76
N ASN A 33 -7.10 16.33 -8.08
CA ASN A 33 -7.08 16.64 -6.65
C ASN A 33 -7.26 15.45 -5.70
N VAL A 34 -7.19 14.22 -6.21
CA VAL A 34 -7.29 13.00 -5.41
C VAL A 34 -6.01 12.19 -5.57
N ALA A 35 -5.41 11.76 -4.45
CA ALA A 35 -4.22 10.93 -4.49
C ALA A 35 -4.51 9.59 -5.19
N VAL A 36 -3.57 9.12 -6.00
CA VAL A 36 -3.70 7.84 -6.71
C VAL A 36 -3.99 6.71 -5.72
N LEU A 37 -3.31 6.70 -4.58
CA LEU A 37 -3.52 5.68 -3.55
C LEU A 37 -4.96 5.67 -3.04
N GLU A 38 -5.56 6.84 -2.83
CA GLU A 38 -6.96 6.93 -2.39
C GLU A 38 -7.91 6.34 -3.43
N THR A 39 -7.68 6.65 -4.71
CA THR A 39 -8.48 6.10 -5.81
C THR A 39 -8.38 4.57 -5.85
N CYS A 40 -7.16 4.03 -5.69
CA CYS A 40 -6.95 2.58 -5.66
C CYS A 40 -7.66 1.93 -4.48
N ILE A 41 -7.57 2.51 -3.29
CA ILE A 41 -8.23 1.97 -2.10
C ILE A 41 -9.74 1.99 -2.28
N ASN A 42 -10.30 3.10 -2.77
CA ASN A 42 -11.74 3.22 -3.00
C ASN A 42 -12.24 2.17 -4.00
N LEU A 43 -11.47 1.94 -5.07
CA LEU A 43 -11.81 0.91 -6.05
C LEU A 43 -11.81 -0.48 -5.42
N ILE A 44 -10.78 -0.80 -4.63
CA ILE A 44 -10.68 -2.09 -3.95
C ILE A 44 -11.84 -2.28 -2.98
N GLU A 45 -12.18 -1.26 -2.22
CA GLU A 45 -13.33 -1.31 -1.31
C GLU A 45 -14.64 -1.52 -2.05
N SER A 46 -14.78 -0.94 -3.24
CA SER A 46 -15.98 -1.13 -4.06
C SER A 46 -16.16 -2.58 -4.54
N LEU A 47 -15.07 -3.35 -4.58
CA LEU A 47 -15.10 -4.78 -4.92
C LEU A 47 -15.45 -5.67 -3.72
N GLY A 48 -15.69 -5.09 -2.55
CA GLY A 48 -16.04 -5.84 -1.35
C GLY A 48 -14.83 -6.37 -0.57
N ILE A 49 -13.62 -5.96 -0.94
CA ILE A 49 -12.40 -6.37 -0.24
C ILE A 49 -12.27 -5.54 1.04
N LYS A 50 -12.04 -6.22 2.16
CA LYS A 50 -12.05 -5.58 3.48
C LYS A 50 -10.67 -5.43 4.11
N LYS A 51 -9.65 -6.02 3.51
CA LYS A 51 -8.28 -5.97 4.04
C LYS A 51 -7.32 -5.57 2.92
N ILE A 52 -6.54 -4.53 3.17
CA ILE A 52 -5.56 -4.03 2.19
C ILE A 52 -4.19 -3.97 2.88
N ILE A 53 -3.19 -4.55 2.25
CA ILE A 53 -1.81 -4.50 2.72
C ILE A 53 -1.04 -3.60 1.77
N VAL A 54 -0.37 -2.58 2.33
CA VAL A 54 0.39 -1.59 1.58
C VAL A 54 1.84 -1.70 1.99
N ASN A 55 2.76 -1.90 1.05
CA ASN A 55 4.17 -1.82 1.39
C ASN A 55 4.69 -0.40 1.21
N THR A 56 5.67 -0.01 2.02
CA THR A 56 6.28 1.32 1.96
C THR A 56 7.78 1.22 2.07
N PHE A 57 8.48 2.16 1.47
CA PHE A 57 9.91 2.35 1.63
C PHE A 57 10.27 3.82 1.38
N TYR A 58 10.14 4.26 0.13
CA TYR A 58 10.48 5.61 -0.28
C TYR A 58 9.45 6.61 0.26
N LEU A 59 9.93 7.62 0.99
CA LEU A 59 9.08 8.66 1.61
C LEU A 59 7.93 8.05 2.43
N ARG A 60 8.25 6.98 3.17
CA ARG A 60 7.25 6.18 3.91
C ARG A 60 6.42 6.99 4.89
N ASP A 61 7.03 8.00 5.52
CA ASP A 61 6.32 8.82 6.51
C ASP A 61 5.12 9.55 5.90
N GLN A 62 5.23 9.98 4.65
CA GLN A 62 4.12 10.64 3.96
C GLN A 62 2.96 9.66 3.71
N ILE A 63 3.28 8.41 3.36
CA ILE A 63 2.27 7.36 3.15
C ILE A 63 1.60 7.00 4.47
N HIS A 64 2.39 6.82 5.54
CA HIS A 64 1.85 6.55 6.88
C HIS A 64 0.90 7.67 7.32
N ASN A 65 1.32 8.94 7.19
CA ASN A 65 0.50 10.07 7.57
C ASN A 65 -0.79 10.17 6.75
N PHE A 66 -0.71 9.91 5.45
CA PHE A 66 -1.87 9.92 4.58
C PHE A 66 -2.90 8.88 5.01
N LEU A 67 -2.45 7.64 5.23
CA LEU A 67 -3.34 6.54 5.60
C LEU A 67 -3.91 6.72 7.01
N LYS A 68 -3.13 7.27 7.93
CA LYS A 68 -3.56 7.54 9.30
C LYS A 68 -4.64 8.62 9.36
N ASN A 69 -4.55 9.63 8.50
CA ASN A 69 -5.47 10.78 8.53
C ASN A 69 -6.73 10.57 7.70
N LYS A 70 -6.87 9.43 7.02
CA LYS A 70 -8.05 9.07 6.25
C LYS A 70 -8.82 7.95 6.95
N ASN A 71 -10.14 8.00 6.85
CA ASN A 71 -11.02 6.95 7.38
C ASN A 71 -11.48 6.05 6.23
N PHE A 72 -10.74 4.96 6.02
CA PHE A 72 -11.14 3.96 5.02
C PHE A 72 -12.03 2.90 5.67
N LYS A 73 -12.93 2.31 4.87
CA LYS A 73 -13.81 1.24 5.34
C LYS A 73 -13.06 -0.07 5.54
N SER A 74 -12.01 -0.29 4.75
CA SER A 74 -11.17 -1.49 4.84
C SER A 74 -10.15 -1.36 5.96
N GLU A 75 -9.65 -2.50 6.44
CA GLU A 75 -8.50 -2.55 7.32
C GLU A 75 -7.24 -2.35 6.49
N ILE A 76 -6.44 -1.35 6.83
CA ILE A 76 -5.20 -1.04 6.12
C ILE A 76 -4.03 -1.48 6.99
N ILE A 77 -3.21 -2.39 6.46
CA ILE A 77 -2.00 -2.87 7.11
C ILE A 77 -0.82 -2.33 6.33
N ILE A 78 0.10 -1.63 7.01
CA ILE A 78 1.28 -1.05 6.40
C ILE A 78 2.48 -1.92 6.73
N VAL A 79 3.22 -2.33 5.69
CA VAL A 79 4.45 -3.11 5.83
C VAL A 79 5.60 -2.29 5.28
N ASP A 80 6.53 -1.91 6.14
CA ASP A 80 7.73 -1.18 5.71
C ASP A 80 8.78 -2.18 5.20
N ASP A 81 9.39 -1.87 4.05
CA ASP A 81 10.36 -2.75 3.39
C ASP A 81 11.78 -2.63 3.98
N GLY A 82 11.94 -2.32 5.24
CA GLY A 82 13.24 -2.30 5.90
C GLY A 82 14.15 -1.15 5.46
N GLU A 83 15.48 -1.39 5.44
CA GLU A 83 16.47 -0.36 5.15
C GLU A 83 16.82 -0.25 3.66
N GLU A 84 16.58 -1.31 2.90
CA GLU A 84 16.84 -1.34 1.46
C GLU A 84 15.52 -1.55 0.72
N ILE A 85 15.43 -0.91 -0.46
CA ILE A 85 14.26 -1.12 -1.31
C ILE A 85 14.27 -2.55 -1.84
N LEU A 86 13.15 -3.24 -1.68
CA LEU A 86 12.95 -4.56 -2.25
C LEU A 86 12.40 -4.41 -3.67
N ASP A 87 12.76 -5.33 -4.57
CA ASP A 87 12.11 -5.39 -5.87
C ASP A 87 10.63 -5.78 -5.72
N THR A 88 9.90 -5.80 -6.81
CA THR A 88 8.47 -6.14 -6.78
C THR A 88 8.24 -7.52 -6.15
N GLY A 89 9.05 -8.52 -6.52
CA GLY A 89 8.95 -9.86 -5.96
C GLY A 89 9.25 -9.89 -4.46
N GLY A 90 10.32 -9.20 -4.03
CA GLY A 90 10.68 -9.09 -2.62
C GLY A 90 9.62 -8.37 -1.80
N GLY A 91 9.03 -7.31 -2.34
CA GLY A 91 7.95 -6.57 -1.69
C GLY A 91 6.70 -7.43 -1.50
N ILE A 92 6.34 -8.20 -2.52
CA ILE A 92 5.20 -9.13 -2.43
C ILE A 92 5.48 -10.21 -1.38
N LEU A 93 6.67 -10.78 -1.38
CA LEU A 93 7.04 -11.81 -0.40
C LEU A 93 6.98 -11.26 1.03
N ASN A 94 7.48 -10.06 1.25
CA ASN A 94 7.42 -9.41 2.56
C ASN A 94 5.97 -9.22 3.04
N MET A 95 5.09 -8.75 2.16
CA MET A 95 3.68 -8.60 2.47
C MET A 95 2.99 -9.94 2.74
N LEU A 96 3.32 -10.97 1.96
CA LEU A 96 2.77 -12.31 2.16
C LEU A 96 3.21 -12.91 3.48
N ASN A 97 4.45 -12.71 3.90
CA ASN A 97 4.94 -13.18 5.18
C ASN A 97 4.15 -12.56 6.34
N HIS A 98 3.85 -11.27 6.27
CA HIS A 98 3.00 -10.61 7.24
C HIS A 98 1.56 -11.12 7.20
N SER A 99 1.03 -11.33 6.00
CA SER A 99 -0.32 -11.81 5.78
C SER A 99 -0.49 -13.24 6.31
N LEU A 100 0.49 -14.12 6.10
CA LEU A 100 0.42 -15.52 6.53
C LEU A 100 0.30 -15.65 8.05
N SER A 101 0.98 -14.81 8.81
CA SER A 101 0.82 -14.85 10.27
C SER A 101 -0.59 -14.48 10.70
N SER A 102 -1.26 -13.63 9.94
CA SER A 102 -2.66 -13.23 10.14
C SER A 102 -3.62 -14.32 9.66
N PHE A 103 -3.35 -14.92 8.50
CA PHE A 103 -4.19 -15.96 7.91
C PHE A 103 -4.24 -17.23 8.74
N ARG A 104 -3.14 -17.61 9.34
CA ARG A 104 -3.11 -18.79 10.22
C ARG A 104 -4.11 -18.69 11.37
N LYS A 105 -4.36 -17.48 11.87
CA LYS A 105 -5.34 -17.24 12.91
C LYS A 105 -6.78 -17.30 12.41
N THR A 106 -6.98 -17.08 11.10
CA THR A 106 -8.30 -17.01 10.49
C THR A 106 -8.73 -18.35 9.88
N LEU A 107 -7.79 -19.07 9.24
CA LEU A 107 -8.08 -20.30 8.50
C LEU A 107 -7.86 -21.56 9.34
N PHE A 108 -7.09 -21.47 10.35
CA PHE A 108 -6.71 -22.61 11.20
C PHE A 108 -6.86 -22.25 12.65
#